data_446b75a584016bb4cf2bd3473d157d9f
#
_entry.id   446b75a584016bb4cf2bd3473d157d9f
#
_cell.length_a   1.000
_cell.length_b   1.000
_cell.length_c   1.000
_cell.angle_alpha   90.00
_cell.angle_beta   90.00
_cell.angle_gamma   90.00
#
_symmetry.space_group_name_H-M   'P 1'
#
loop_
_entity.id
_entity.type
_entity.pdbx_description
1 polymer ?
#
loop_
_entity_poly.entity_id
_entity_poly.type
_entity_poly.pdbx_seq_one_letter_code
_entity_poly.pdbx_strand_id
1 'polypeptide(L)'
;MAVVLNREQIMEIIPHRDPFLLIDEVNELEVGKRVKATKYIKAEDFWFKGHFPNYPVTPGVLMVEMCAQAGAVALLSLPENKGKIGLFGGINNCKFRQQVVPGDKLDIEVEIIKVKGPIGVGKALASVNGKKAVSAEITSVSYTHLRAHETKANL
;
A
#
# COMPACT_ATOMS: atom_id res chain seq x y z
N MET A 1 0.31 -18.89 2.33
CA MET A 1 -0.26 -18.54 1.03
C MET A 1 0.80 -18.45 -0.04
N ALA A 2 0.43 -18.74 -1.27
CA ALA A 2 1.35 -18.64 -2.38
C ALA A 2 1.80 -17.19 -2.57
N VAL A 3 3.01 -17.00 -3.12
CA VAL A 3 3.54 -15.70 -3.49
C VAL A 3 3.45 -15.58 -5.01
N VAL A 4 2.62 -14.65 -5.50
CA VAL A 4 2.52 -14.41 -6.94
C VAL A 4 3.46 -13.29 -7.40
N LEU A 5 3.80 -12.35 -6.50
CA LEU A 5 4.83 -11.33 -6.74
C LEU A 5 5.72 -11.24 -5.51
N ASN A 6 7.03 -11.38 -5.71
CA ASN A 6 8.00 -11.13 -4.66
C ASN A 6 8.32 -9.63 -4.61
N ARG A 7 9.17 -9.23 -3.68
CA ARG A 7 9.49 -7.81 -3.48
C ARG A 7 10.09 -7.15 -4.73
N GLU A 8 10.97 -7.84 -5.43
CA GLU A 8 11.58 -7.31 -6.66
C GLU A 8 10.55 -7.10 -7.76
N GLN A 9 9.62 -8.03 -7.90
CA GLN A 9 8.54 -7.93 -8.88
C GLN A 9 7.57 -6.80 -8.54
N ILE A 10 7.31 -6.57 -7.25
CA ILE A 10 6.52 -5.42 -6.79
C ILE A 10 7.21 -4.11 -7.20
N MET A 11 8.52 -4.04 -7.06
CA MET A 11 9.33 -2.88 -7.44
C MET A 11 9.26 -2.56 -8.93
N GLU A 12 8.94 -3.53 -9.76
CA GLU A 12 8.75 -3.32 -11.20
C GLU A 12 7.42 -2.62 -11.49
N ILE A 13 6.48 -2.66 -10.56
CA ILE A 13 5.13 -2.11 -10.73
C ILE A 13 4.97 -0.76 -10.03
N ILE A 14 5.40 -0.67 -8.77
CA ILE A 14 5.28 0.56 -7.98
C ILE A 14 6.65 1.21 -7.80
N PRO A 15 6.70 2.56 -7.73
CA PRO A 15 7.99 3.27 -7.65
C PRO A 15 8.61 3.32 -6.26
N HIS A 16 7.90 2.86 -5.25
CA HIS A 16 8.37 2.86 -3.86
C HIS A 16 9.66 2.04 -3.71
N ARG A 17 10.55 2.50 -2.85
CA ARG A 17 11.85 1.84 -2.60
C ARG A 17 12.15 1.84 -1.11
N ASP A 18 13.04 0.95 -0.70
CA ASP A 18 13.52 0.91 0.67
C ASP A 18 14.02 2.30 1.12
N PRO A 19 13.68 2.80 2.30
CA PRO A 19 12.97 2.10 3.38
C PRO A 19 11.43 2.21 3.33
N PHE A 20 10.86 2.82 2.29
CA PHE A 20 9.43 3.08 2.22
C PHE A 20 8.63 2.12 1.36
N LEU A 21 9.24 1.07 0.85
CA LEU A 21 8.51 -0.05 0.25
C LEU A 21 8.08 -0.96 1.39
N LEU A 22 6.81 -0.89 1.78
CA LEU A 22 6.34 -1.48 3.01
C LEU A 22 5.71 -2.86 2.88
N ILE A 23 5.27 -3.25 1.68
CA ILE A 23 4.72 -4.59 1.48
C ILE A 23 5.80 -5.57 1.06
N ASP A 24 5.72 -6.80 1.55
CA ASP A 24 6.76 -7.80 1.32
C ASP A 24 6.47 -8.73 0.16
N GLU A 25 5.20 -9.04 -0.07
CA GLU A 25 4.78 -9.96 -1.12
C GLU A 25 3.34 -9.74 -1.50
N VAL A 26 2.98 -10.14 -2.71
CA VAL A 26 1.60 -10.16 -3.20
C VAL A 26 1.19 -11.63 -3.34
N ASN A 27 0.04 -11.97 -2.81
CA ASN A 27 -0.45 -13.35 -2.75
C ASN A 27 -1.58 -13.65 -3.74
N GLU A 28 -2.34 -12.63 -4.12
CA GLU A 28 -3.34 -12.69 -5.17
C GLU A 28 -3.39 -11.35 -5.89
N LEU A 29 -3.56 -11.40 -7.20
CA LEU A 29 -3.67 -10.18 -7.99
C LEU A 29 -4.63 -10.41 -9.16
N GLU A 30 -5.67 -9.59 -9.21
CA GLU A 30 -6.54 -9.45 -10.35
C GLU A 30 -6.38 -8.01 -10.81
N VAL A 31 -5.64 -7.81 -11.90
CA VAL A 31 -5.19 -6.50 -12.37
C VAL A 31 -6.36 -5.53 -12.52
N GLY A 32 -6.25 -4.36 -11.88
CA GLY A 32 -7.28 -3.33 -11.90
C GLY A 32 -8.49 -3.61 -11.03
N LYS A 33 -8.54 -4.76 -10.35
CA LYS A 33 -9.73 -5.17 -9.59
C LYS A 33 -9.46 -5.43 -8.11
N ARG A 34 -8.47 -6.27 -7.80
CA ARG A 34 -8.20 -6.59 -6.39
C ARG A 34 -6.80 -7.16 -6.19
N VAL A 35 -6.35 -7.07 -4.97
CA VAL A 35 -5.04 -7.55 -4.56
C VAL A 35 -5.07 -8.02 -3.12
N LYS A 36 -4.33 -9.09 -2.86
CA LYS A 36 -4.01 -9.52 -1.49
C LYS A 36 -2.50 -9.49 -1.35
N ALA A 37 -2.03 -8.86 -0.29
CA ALA A 37 -0.61 -8.67 -0.02
C ALA A 37 -0.31 -8.97 1.44
N THR A 38 0.97 -9.14 1.75
CA THR A 38 1.44 -9.44 3.09
C THR A 38 2.56 -8.50 3.48
N LYS A 39 2.52 -8.03 4.73
CA LYS A 39 3.64 -7.38 5.40
C LYS A 39 3.98 -8.16 6.66
N TYR A 40 5.23 -8.62 6.74
CA TYR A 40 5.75 -9.24 7.95
C TYR A 40 6.32 -8.14 8.83
N ILE A 41 5.68 -7.88 9.96
CA ILE A 41 6.09 -6.82 10.89
C ILE A 41 7.29 -7.29 11.69
N LYS A 42 8.42 -6.62 11.51
CA LYS A 42 9.70 -7.00 12.12
C LYS A 42 10.16 -5.94 13.11
N ALA A 43 10.86 -6.39 14.15
CA ALA A 43 11.40 -5.47 15.16
C ALA A 43 12.36 -4.43 14.55
N GLU A 44 13.01 -4.76 13.43
CA GLU A 44 13.95 -3.89 12.72
C GLU A 44 13.27 -2.87 11.82
N ASP A 45 11.95 -2.94 11.64
CA ASP A 45 11.24 -1.95 10.83
C ASP A 45 11.49 -0.55 11.37
N PHE A 46 11.76 0.40 10.48
CA PHE A 46 12.34 1.70 10.82
C PHE A 46 11.53 2.54 11.83
N TRP A 47 10.22 2.34 11.87
CA TRP A 47 9.34 3.16 12.71
C TRP A 47 9.38 2.80 14.20
N PHE A 48 9.80 1.60 14.56
CA PHE A 48 9.76 1.16 15.95
C PHE A 48 10.73 1.89 16.87
N LYS A 49 11.80 2.42 16.32
CA LYS A 49 12.80 3.15 17.10
C LYS A 49 12.20 4.35 17.81
N GLY A 50 11.25 5.01 17.18
CA GLY A 50 10.61 6.20 17.72
C GLY A 50 9.14 6.02 18.11
N HIS A 51 8.52 4.88 17.76
CA HIS A 51 7.09 4.70 17.93
C HIS A 51 6.75 3.35 18.55
N PHE A 52 7.04 3.08 19.82
CA PHE A 52 7.69 3.96 20.77
C PHE A 52 8.88 3.22 21.38
N PRO A 53 9.90 3.90 21.96
CA PRO A 53 11.12 3.22 22.43
C PRO A 53 10.91 2.00 23.33
N ASN A 54 9.95 2.05 24.25
CA ASN A 54 9.65 0.94 25.14
C ASN A 54 8.29 0.28 24.87
N TYR A 55 7.66 0.63 23.78
CA TYR A 55 6.35 0.09 23.43
C TYR A 55 6.20 0.09 21.91
N PRO A 56 6.77 -0.92 21.22
CA PRO A 56 6.76 -0.94 19.77
C PRO A 56 5.35 -1.25 19.23
N VAL A 57 4.79 -0.31 18.49
CA VAL A 57 3.51 -0.48 17.83
C VAL A 57 3.58 0.17 16.45
N THR A 58 3.01 -0.49 15.45
CA THR A 58 3.01 0.04 14.08
C THR A 58 2.10 1.28 14.00
N PRO A 59 2.62 2.42 13.53
CA PRO A 59 1.77 3.60 13.34
C PRO A 59 0.60 3.29 12.43
N GLY A 60 -0.61 3.68 12.84
CA GLY A 60 -1.82 3.42 12.07
C GLY A 60 -1.73 3.99 10.65
N VAL A 61 -1.16 5.19 10.51
CA VAL A 61 -1.01 5.83 9.19
C VAL A 61 -0.12 5.03 8.25
N LEU A 62 0.86 4.29 8.78
CA LEU A 62 1.69 3.43 7.95
C LEU A 62 0.94 2.18 7.50
N MET A 63 -0.01 1.68 8.29
CA MET A 63 -0.87 0.59 7.84
C MET A 63 -1.76 1.04 6.67
N VAL A 64 -2.25 2.27 6.71
CA VAL A 64 -2.99 2.86 5.59
C VAL A 64 -2.08 2.97 4.36
N GLU A 65 -0.83 3.38 4.56
CA GLU A 65 0.15 3.43 3.46
C GLU A 65 0.42 2.04 2.87
N MET A 66 0.52 1.01 3.70
CA MET A 66 0.68 -0.38 3.24
C MET A 66 -0.50 -0.79 2.36
N CYS A 67 -1.71 -0.46 2.77
CA CYS A 67 -2.92 -0.70 1.97
C CYS A 67 -2.87 0.05 0.64
N ALA A 68 -2.43 1.30 0.68
CA ALA A 68 -2.31 2.11 -0.54
C ALA A 68 -1.29 1.53 -1.50
N GLN A 69 -0.16 1.03 -1.00
CA GLN A 69 0.85 0.39 -1.84
C GLN A 69 0.31 -0.89 -2.48
N ALA A 70 -0.41 -1.70 -1.71
CA ALA A 70 -1.05 -2.90 -2.25
C ALA A 70 -2.05 -2.54 -3.35
N GLY A 71 -2.91 -1.55 -3.10
CA GLY A 71 -3.86 -1.05 -4.09
C GLY A 71 -3.16 -0.49 -5.34
N ALA A 72 -2.03 0.17 -5.15
CA ALA A 72 -1.22 0.69 -6.24
C ALA A 72 -0.71 -0.44 -7.14
N VAL A 73 -0.36 -1.59 -6.57
CA VAL A 73 0.03 -2.76 -7.37
C VAL A 73 -1.08 -3.14 -8.34
N ALA A 74 -2.32 -3.18 -7.87
CA ALA A 74 -3.47 -3.53 -8.72
C ALA A 74 -3.71 -2.48 -9.81
N LEU A 75 -3.63 -1.19 -9.47
CA LEU A 75 -3.91 -0.09 -10.41
C LEU A 75 -2.77 0.13 -11.42
N LEU A 76 -1.52 0.10 -10.95
CA LEU A 76 -0.37 0.38 -11.80
C LEU A 76 0.06 -0.83 -12.63
N SER A 77 -0.55 -2.00 -12.39
CA SER A 77 -0.40 -3.17 -13.24
C SER A 77 -1.22 -3.07 -14.53
N LEU A 78 -2.20 -2.14 -14.58
CA LEU A 78 -2.92 -1.89 -15.82
C LEU A 78 -1.94 -1.30 -16.86
N PRO A 79 -2.00 -1.77 -18.13
CA PRO A 79 -1.05 -1.30 -19.16
C PRO A 79 -1.02 0.22 -19.32
N GLU A 80 -2.17 0.89 -19.25
CA GLU A 80 -2.28 2.34 -19.37
C GLU A 80 -1.63 3.10 -18.21
N ASN A 81 -1.35 2.43 -17.09
CA ASN A 81 -0.76 3.05 -15.91
C ASN A 81 0.72 2.72 -15.73
N LYS A 82 1.30 1.95 -16.64
CA LYS A 82 2.69 1.52 -16.51
C LYS A 82 3.63 2.72 -16.37
N GLY A 83 4.46 2.69 -15.32
CA GLY A 83 5.46 3.73 -15.08
C GLY A 83 4.90 4.99 -14.39
N LYS A 84 3.62 5.01 -14.06
CA LYS A 84 3.02 6.12 -13.31
C LYS A 84 3.31 6.01 -11.83
N ILE A 85 3.13 7.12 -11.13
CA ILE A 85 3.17 7.15 -9.66
C ILE A 85 1.75 7.39 -9.14
N GLY A 86 1.45 6.81 -7.99
CA GLY A 86 0.17 7.01 -7.33
C GLY A 86 0.34 7.84 -6.07
N LEU A 87 -0.49 8.85 -5.92
CA LEU A 87 -0.52 9.71 -4.74
C LEU A 87 -1.89 9.65 -4.08
N PHE A 88 -1.93 9.86 -2.76
CA PHE A 88 -3.20 9.95 -2.07
C PHE A 88 -4.01 11.14 -2.58
N GLY A 89 -5.28 10.88 -2.93
CA GLY A 89 -6.25 11.92 -3.21
C GLY A 89 -7.24 12.12 -2.05
N GLY A 90 -7.41 11.09 -1.23
CA GLY A 90 -8.27 11.16 -0.07
C GLY A 90 -8.35 9.84 0.67
N ILE A 91 -8.76 9.91 1.93
CA ILE A 91 -8.97 8.73 2.78
C ILE A 91 -10.29 8.93 3.50
N ASN A 92 -11.24 8.00 3.31
CA ASN A 92 -12.55 8.06 3.93
C ASN A 92 -12.80 6.85 4.83
N ASN A 93 -13.63 7.03 5.83
CA ASN A 93 -14.08 5.94 6.72
C ASN A 93 -12.90 5.11 7.25
N CYS A 94 -11.84 5.78 7.64
CA CYS A 94 -10.64 5.12 8.16
C CYS A 94 -10.81 4.82 9.64
N LYS A 95 -10.69 3.54 9.99
CA LYS A 95 -10.84 3.07 11.37
C LYS A 95 -9.67 2.19 11.76
N PHE A 96 -9.11 2.45 12.93
CA PHE A 96 -8.03 1.69 13.53
C PHE A 96 -8.60 0.87 14.68
N ARG A 97 -8.50 -0.45 14.61
CA ARG A 97 -9.21 -1.34 15.52
C ARG A 97 -8.31 -2.16 16.42
N GLN A 98 -7.04 -2.31 16.06
CA GLN A 98 -6.13 -3.19 16.77
C GLN A 98 -4.69 -2.71 16.60
N GLN A 99 -3.91 -2.85 17.66
CA GLN A 99 -2.47 -2.60 17.62
C GLN A 99 -1.79 -3.71 16.84
N VAL A 100 -0.79 -3.35 16.05
CA VAL A 100 0.04 -4.29 15.27
C VAL A 100 1.48 -4.14 15.74
N VAL A 101 2.05 -5.24 16.17
CA VAL A 101 3.34 -5.25 16.88
C VAL A 101 4.34 -6.16 16.16
N PRO A 102 5.64 -6.05 16.48
CA PRO A 102 6.65 -6.93 15.88
C PRO A 102 6.29 -8.41 16.07
N GLY A 103 6.44 -9.17 15.00
CA GLY A 103 6.07 -10.58 14.95
C GLY A 103 4.71 -10.83 14.31
N ASP A 104 3.89 -9.80 14.16
CA ASP A 104 2.60 -9.95 13.48
C ASP A 104 2.79 -10.07 11.97
N LYS A 105 1.93 -10.88 11.36
CA LYS A 105 1.78 -10.97 9.92
C LYS A 105 0.53 -10.19 9.53
N LEU A 106 0.71 -9.09 8.82
CA LEU A 106 -0.40 -8.26 8.39
C LEU A 106 -0.88 -8.73 7.02
N ASP A 107 -2.14 -9.16 6.98
CA ASP A 107 -2.81 -9.57 5.73
C ASP A 107 -3.58 -8.36 5.19
N ILE A 108 -3.25 -7.98 3.97
CA ILE A 108 -3.79 -6.77 3.35
C ILE A 108 -4.67 -7.17 2.16
N GLU A 109 -5.87 -6.62 2.10
CA GLU A 109 -6.78 -6.80 0.96
C GLU A 109 -7.24 -5.44 0.48
N VAL A 110 -7.18 -5.23 -0.84
CA VAL A 110 -7.74 -4.03 -1.45
C VAL A 110 -8.58 -4.43 -2.64
N GLU A 111 -9.82 -3.95 -2.66
CA GLU A 111 -10.74 -4.11 -3.78
C GLU A 111 -10.89 -2.75 -4.46
N ILE A 112 -10.61 -2.69 -5.75
CA ILE A 112 -10.78 -1.46 -6.53
C ILE A 112 -12.26 -1.36 -6.88
N ILE A 113 -12.93 -0.36 -6.30
CA ILE A 113 -14.38 -0.20 -6.45
C ILE A 113 -14.75 0.83 -7.51
N LYS A 114 -13.80 1.66 -7.94
CA LYS A 114 -14.06 2.69 -8.95
C LYS A 114 -12.74 3.11 -9.61
N VAL A 115 -12.77 3.25 -10.93
CA VAL A 115 -11.67 3.85 -11.69
C VAL A 115 -12.27 4.86 -12.65
N LYS A 116 -11.81 6.10 -12.60
CA LYS A 116 -12.26 7.17 -13.48
C LYS A 116 -11.06 8.04 -13.87
N GLY A 117 -10.58 7.85 -15.10
CA GLY A 117 -9.38 8.53 -15.56
C GLY A 117 -8.19 8.20 -14.65
N PRO A 118 -7.47 9.21 -14.13
CA PRO A 118 -6.33 8.99 -13.24
C PRO A 118 -6.74 8.65 -11.80
N ILE A 119 -8.04 8.64 -11.49
CA ILE A 119 -8.54 8.44 -10.13
C ILE A 119 -8.98 7.01 -9.93
N GLY A 120 -8.44 6.36 -8.90
CA GLY A 120 -8.88 5.04 -8.47
C GLY A 120 -9.31 5.08 -7.01
N VAL A 121 -10.38 4.35 -6.69
CA VAL A 121 -10.86 4.22 -5.32
C VAL A 121 -10.80 2.77 -4.91
N GLY A 122 -10.15 2.50 -3.79
CA GLY A 122 -10.01 1.16 -3.25
C GLY A 122 -10.60 1.05 -1.85
N LYS A 123 -11.26 -0.08 -1.60
CA LYS A 123 -11.72 -0.44 -0.26
C LYS A 123 -10.67 -1.36 0.34
N ALA A 124 -10.04 -0.90 1.43
CA ALA A 124 -8.88 -1.56 2.01
C ALA A 124 -9.19 -2.13 3.39
N LEU A 125 -8.60 -3.27 3.66
CA LEU A 125 -8.67 -3.94 4.95
C LEU A 125 -7.33 -4.60 5.24
N ALA A 126 -6.78 -4.35 6.41
CA ALA A 126 -5.62 -5.08 6.91
C ALA A 126 -5.99 -5.76 8.22
N SER A 127 -5.55 -7.01 8.37
CA SER A 127 -5.90 -7.82 9.53
C SER A 127 -4.72 -8.69 9.97
N VAL A 128 -4.77 -9.10 11.25
CA VAL A 128 -3.81 -10.03 11.84
C VAL A 128 -4.59 -11.21 12.40
N ASN A 129 -4.28 -12.42 11.94
CA ASN A 129 -4.99 -13.64 12.35
C ASN A 129 -6.51 -13.51 12.23
N GLY A 130 -6.97 -12.89 11.14
CA GLY A 130 -8.40 -12.71 10.88
C GLY A 130 -9.06 -11.56 11.64
N LYS A 131 -8.35 -10.87 12.51
CA LYS A 131 -8.88 -9.73 13.26
C LYS A 131 -8.50 -8.42 12.56
N LYS A 132 -9.49 -7.59 12.29
CA LYS A 132 -9.29 -6.31 11.59
C LYS A 132 -8.38 -5.39 12.40
N ALA A 133 -7.34 -4.86 11.77
CA ALA A 133 -6.46 -3.87 12.35
C ALA A 133 -6.79 -2.47 11.83
N VAL A 134 -6.96 -2.34 10.52
CA VAL A 134 -7.36 -1.07 9.91
C VAL A 134 -8.27 -1.33 8.72
N SER A 135 -9.24 -0.46 8.52
CA SER A 135 -10.08 -0.42 7.32
C SER A 135 -10.21 1.01 6.84
N ALA A 136 -10.25 1.19 5.52
CA ALA A 136 -10.33 2.52 4.93
C ALA A 136 -10.81 2.45 3.49
N GLU A 137 -11.34 3.56 3.00
CA GLU A 137 -11.60 3.76 1.59
C GLU A 137 -10.56 4.77 1.10
N ILE A 138 -9.72 4.36 0.18
CA ILE A 138 -8.57 5.15 -0.27
C ILE A 138 -8.79 5.62 -1.70
N THR A 139 -8.65 6.91 -1.93
CA THR A 139 -8.65 7.51 -3.26
C THR A 139 -7.20 7.77 -3.66
N SER A 140 -6.82 7.27 -4.83
CA SER A 140 -5.49 7.43 -5.38
C SER A 140 -5.57 8.19 -6.70
N VAL A 141 -4.59 9.05 -6.95
CA VAL A 141 -4.47 9.77 -8.22
C VAL A 141 -3.17 9.36 -8.88
N SER A 142 -3.25 8.91 -10.14
CA SER A 142 -2.08 8.47 -10.89
C SER A 142 -1.51 9.63 -11.71
N TYR A 143 -0.19 9.80 -11.64
CA TYR A 143 0.54 10.83 -12.39
C TYR A 143 1.63 10.18 -13.23
N THR A 144 1.93 10.79 -14.37
CA THR A 144 3.08 10.37 -15.16
C THR A 144 4.35 10.99 -14.60
N HIS A 145 5.42 10.20 -14.55
CA HIS A 145 6.74 10.67 -14.11
C HIS A 145 7.24 11.85 -14.92
N LEU A 146 7.06 11.76 -16.24
CA LEU A 146 7.51 12.78 -17.18
C LEU A 146 6.84 14.13 -16.90
N ARG A 147 5.52 14.11 -16.65
CA ARG A 147 4.75 15.32 -16.35
C ARG A 147 5.23 16.02 -15.08
N ALA A 148 5.48 15.25 -14.01
CA ALA A 148 6.02 15.80 -12.78
C ALA A 148 7.40 16.43 -12.99
N HIS A 149 8.23 15.81 -13.83
CA HIS A 149 9.56 16.28 -14.17
C HIS A 149 9.51 17.58 -14.99
N GLU A 150 8.64 17.65 -15.98
CA GLU A 150 8.43 18.84 -16.81
C GLU A 150 8.00 20.04 -15.95
N THR A 151 7.06 19.82 -15.03
CA THR A 151 6.61 20.88 -14.12
C THR A 151 7.78 21.43 -13.30
N LYS A 152 8.68 20.59 -12.84
CA LYS A 152 9.89 21.00 -12.12
C LYS A 152 10.83 21.81 -13.00
N ALA A 153 11.01 21.38 -14.24
CA ALA A 153 11.92 22.06 -15.17
C ALA A 153 11.42 23.44 -15.58
N ASN A 154 10.11 23.66 -15.57
CA ASN A 154 9.49 24.91 -15.98
C ASN A 154 9.33 25.92 -14.82
N LEU A 155 9.68 25.53 -13.63
CA LEU A 155 9.68 26.42 -12.49
C LEU A 155 10.99 27.19 -12.39
#